data_9f3b981befdae1ada086b7c946ab6c6c
#
_entry.id   9f3b981befdae1ada086b7c946ab6c6c
#
_cell.length_a   1.000
_cell.length_b   1.000
_cell.length_c   1.000
_cell.angle_alpha   90.00
_cell.angle_beta   90.00
_cell.angle_gamma   90.00
#
_symmetry.space_group_name_H-M   'P 1'
#
loop_
_entity.id
_entity.type
_entity.pdbx_description
1 polymer ?
#
loop_
_entity_poly.entity_id
_entity_poly.type
_entity_poly.pdbx_seq_one_letter_code
_entity_poly.pdbx_strand_id
1 'polypeptide(L)'
;MRNRKKETVKSVVLGILGLLSLTLSYLIITYQPDYEIFTKRSTQKTVDSNKNNLLNFLIPDSVVKNQEGTREEAIIQNTITKVASVEGVKDKKVLKELLSLLSDSESTESRVRNRNIEDITTNNVEKILINYQVTLDSALLKPLFFSEDNSNVSLEFDTIVLLKDRPNMIYLYKKDDKNYLQITLKQNIYEKINSKFNEKKQNYAKYSLNNKFIYLKEGDEDNVIDEYSAEDVSLNKLARDIFEKKDNFRISNEDEVTDGYGILRSINNRLVYTNPSNEGGREVGATIAINNTISFLELGYVGDTNYQLTTALDGISIFQEAYKDSIAFSKDGFADIISEDNSSGIYKLTSPKKLTKTYLSSKEAELYSVEKTEYVINYLYERVNLKEIGDIVLGYDKTYNKDRNSFSYIPAWYVKYNDRYMSFKKIKEKIDKGERL
;
A
#
# COMPACT_ATOMS: atom_id res chain seq x y z
N MET A 1 18.40 74.56 18.67
CA MET A 1 17.55 74.23 17.49
C MET A 1 17.91 72.94 16.77
N ARG A 2 19.11 72.42 16.83
CA ARG A 2 19.57 71.23 16.09
C ARG A 2 19.00 69.87 16.63
N ASN A 3 18.67 69.79 17.93
CA ASN A 3 18.16 68.58 18.53
C ASN A 3 16.63 68.30 18.24
N ARG A 4 15.81 69.37 18.15
CA ARG A 4 14.39 69.20 17.82
C ARG A 4 14.15 68.63 16.43
N LYS A 5 14.94 69.00 15.41
CA LYS A 5 14.84 68.46 14.06
C LYS A 5 15.18 66.94 14.01
N LYS A 6 16.13 66.50 14.82
CA LYS A 6 16.50 65.06 14.91
C LYS A 6 15.41 64.23 15.58
N GLU A 7 14.73 64.76 16.58
CA GLU A 7 13.60 64.06 17.24
C GLU A 7 12.36 63.98 16.34
N THR A 8 12.11 65.06 15.59
CA THR A 8 11.00 65.03 14.62
C THR A 8 11.24 64.01 13.52
N VAL A 9 12.48 63.88 13.01
CA VAL A 9 12.85 62.90 12.00
C VAL A 9 12.70 61.47 12.56
N LYS A 10 13.15 61.20 13.80
CA LYS A 10 12.96 59.91 14.46
C LYS A 10 11.48 59.52 14.62
N SER A 11 10.66 60.48 15.03
CA SER A 11 9.21 60.24 15.19
C SER A 11 8.52 59.97 13.86
N VAL A 12 8.93 60.61 12.78
CA VAL A 12 8.39 60.35 11.42
C VAL A 12 8.82 58.97 10.92
N VAL A 13 10.08 58.61 11.11
CA VAL A 13 10.61 57.25 10.74
C VAL A 13 9.89 56.19 11.54
N LEU A 14 9.66 56.38 12.83
CA LEU A 14 8.95 55.43 13.68
C LEU A 14 7.48 55.26 13.23
N GLY A 15 6.83 56.37 12.84
CA GLY A 15 5.46 56.36 12.27
C GLY A 15 5.38 55.57 10.96
N ILE A 16 6.35 55.76 10.07
CA ILE A 16 6.44 55.00 8.80
C ILE A 16 6.67 53.52 9.05
N LEU A 17 7.56 53.16 9.98
CA LEU A 17 7.79 51.76 10.36
C LEU A 17 6.54 51.09 10.98
N GLY A 18 5.81 51.83 11.80
CA GLY A 18 4.54 51.37 12.37
C GLY A 18 3.46 51.09 11.30
N LEU A 19 3.33 52.01 10.34
CA LEU A 19 2.41 51.82 9.19
C LEU A 19 2.84 50.64 8.31
N LEU A 20 4.13 50.47 8.03
CA LEU A 20 4.66 49.33 7.28
C LEU A 20 4.38 48.01 8.00
N SER A 21 4.56 47.98 9.31
CA SER A 21 4.28 46.76 10.11
C SER A 21 2.78 46.41 10.10
N LEU A 22 1.89 47.42 10.19
CA LEU A 22 0.44 47.20 10.11
C LEU A 22 -0.01 46.74 8.73
N THR A 23 0.56 47.30 7.66
CA THR A 23 0.24 46.87 6.29
C THR A 23 0.76 45.46 6.00
N LEU A 24 1.95 45.10 6.48
CA LEU A 24 2.48 43.73 6.37
C LEU A 24 1.63 42.73 7.16
N SER A 25 1.25 43.05 8.38
CA SER A 25 0.34 42.24 9.19
C SER A 25 -1.02 42.07 8.54
N TYR A 26 -1.57 43.13 7.98
CA TYR A 26 -2.84 43.06 7.22
C TYR A 26 -2.68 42.15 5.97
N LEU A 27 -1.59 42.29 5.22
CA LEU A 27 -1.33 41.46 4.05
C LEU A 27 -1.17 39.97 4.44
N ILE A 28 -0.52 39.67 5.55
CA ILE A 28 -0.36 38.26 6.04
C ILE A 28 -1.72 37.70 6.46
N ILE A 29 -2.56 38.47 7.13
CA ILE A 29 -3.90 38.03 7.60
C ILE A 29 -4.90 37.90 6.44
N THR A 30 -4.82 38.80 5.43
CA THR A 30 -5.73 38.76 4.26
C THR A 30 -5.24 37.86 3.12
N TYR A 31 -3.98 37.48 3.12
CA TYR A 31 -3.44 36.50 2.18
C TYR A 31 -3.87 35.10 2.61
N GLN A 32 -5.11 34.72 2.28
CA GLN A 32 -5.53 33.33 2.27
C GLN A 32 -5.11 32.76 0.91
N PRO A 33 -4.11 31.86 0.86
CA PRO A 33 -3.88 31.11 -0.37
C PRO A 33 -5.14 30.30 -0.67
N ASP A 34 -5.58 30.31 -1.93
CA ASP A 34 -6.72 29.54 -2.41
C ASP A 34 -6.44 28.05 -2.26
N TYR A 35 -6.84 27.46 -1.13
CA TYR A 35 -6.68 26.02 -0.83
C TYR A 35 -7.63 25.12 -1.66
N GLU A 36 -8.55 25.70 -2.43
CA GLU A 36 -9.50 24.94 -3.26
C GLU A 36 -8.86 24.24 -4.47
N ILE A 37 -7.60 24.52 -4.78
CA ILE A 37 -6.98 24.09 -6.03
C ILE A 37 -6.64 22.60 -5.99
N PHE A 38 -6.27 22.04 -4.84
CA PHE A 38 -5.92 20.62 -4.73
C PHE A 38 -7.12 19.68 -4.68
N THR A 39 -8.26 20.12 -4.15
CA THR A 39 -9.48 19.31 -4.09
C THR A 39 -10.23 19.24 -5.42
N LYS A 40 -10.05 20.19 -6.32
CA LYS A 40 -10.75 20.22 -7.63
C LYS A 40 -10.13 19.29 -8.68
N ARG A 41 -8.87 18.88 -8.54
CA ARG A 41 -8.24 17.97 -9.53
C ARG A 41 -8.57 16.49 -9.32
N SER A 42 -8.85 16.06 -8.10
CA SER A 42 -9.20 14.65 -7.85
C SER A 42 -10.59 14.27 -8.41
N THR A 43 -11.45 15.25 -8.71
CA THR A 43 -12.82 15.02 -9.17
C THR A 43 -13.02 15.04 -10.69
N GLN A 44 -11.99 15.35 -11.48
CA GLN A 44 -12.12 15.49 -12.94
C GLN A 44 -11.46 14.37 -13.78
N LYS A 45 -10.83 13.36 -13.17
CA LYS A 45 -10.38 12.20 -13.93
C LYS A 45 -11.53 11.23 -14.15
N THR A 46 -11.68 10.80 -15.39
CA THR A 46 -12.70 9.84 -15.83
C THR A 46 -12.65 8.55 -15.00
N VAL A 47 -13.80 7.97 -14.70
CA VAL A 47 -14.00 6.73 -13.92
C VAL A 47 -13.06 5.60 -14.37
N ASP A 48 -12.76 5.49 -15.67
CA ASP A 48 -11.88 4.45 -16.23
C ASP A 48 -10.40 4.59 -15.87
N SER A 49 -9.87 5.80 -15.72
CA SER A 49 -8.48 5.99 -15.30
C SER A 49 -8.27 5.59 -13.84
N ASN A 50 -9.22 5.86 -12.95
CA ASN A 50 -9.18 5.44 -11.55
C ASN A 50 -9.24 3.91 -11.38
N LYS A 51 -10.00 3.20 -12.24
CA LYS A 51 -10.17 1.75 -12.18
C LYS A 51 -8.84 1.01 -12.37
N ASN A 52 -8.14 1.29 -13.47
CA ASN A 52 -6.89 0.62 -13.80
C ASN A 52 -5.79 0.86 -12.77
N ASN A 53 -5.78 2.04 -12.18
CA ASN A 53 -4.76 2.43 -11.21
C ASN A 53 -5.02 1.79 -9.84
N LEU A 54 -6.28 1.72 -9.40
CA LEU A 54 -6.64 0.98 -8.18
C LEU A 54 -6.20 -0.48 -8.26
N LEU A 55 -6.35 -1.12 -9.42
CA LEU A 55 -5.89 -2.50 -9.66
C LEU A 55 -4.37 -2.67 -9.53
N ASN A 56 -3.58 -1.60 -9.71
CA ASN A 56 -2.13 -1.65 -9.55
C ASN A 56 -1.66 -1.54 -8.09
N PHE A 57 -2.49 -0.96 -7.21
CA PHE A 57 -2.11 -0.65 -5.84
C PHE A 57 -2.87 -1.47 -4.78
N LEU A 58 -4.11 -1.90 -5.09
CA LEU A 58 -4.93 -2.71 -4.19
C LEU A 58 -4.86 -4.20 -4.53
N ILE A 59 -3.67 -4.71 -4.87
CA ILE A 59 -3.43 -6.12 -5.15
C ILE A 59 -3.66 -6.93 -3.85
N PRO A 60 -4.49 -8.00 -3.87
CA PRO A 60 -4.66 -8.87 -2.71
C PRO A 60 -3.35 -9.54 -2.28
N ASP A 61 -3.31 -10.04 -1.07
CA ASP A 61 -2.18 -10.87 -0.63
C ASP A 61 -2.23 -12.26 -1.26
N SER A 62 -3.42 -12.87 -1.23
CA SER A 62 -3.62 -14.24 -1.72
C SER A 62 -5.07 -14.49 -2.16
N VAL A 63 -5.22 -15.45 -3.03
CA VAL A 63 -6.53 -16.09 -3.32
C VAL A 63 -6.41 -17.56 -2.98
N VAL A 64 -7.31 -18.05 -2.13
CA VAL A 64 -7.33 -19.46 -1.70
C VAL A 64 -8.69 -20.08 -1.90
N LYS A 65 -8.72 -21.39 -2.14
CA LYS A 65 -9.95 -22.14 -2.36
C LYS A 65 -10.16 -23.15 -1.24
N ASN A 66 -11.31 -23.09 -0.61
CA ASN A 66 -11.77 -24.11 0.32
C ASN A 66 -12.78 -25.02 -0.38
N GLN A 67 -12.49 -26.31 -0.38
CA GLN A 67 -13.37 -27.31 -0.98
C GLN A 67 -14.60 -27.56 -0.10
N GLU A 68 -15.66 -28.10 -0.72
CA GLU A 68 -16.86 -28.55 -0.02
C GLU A 68 -16.51 -29.57 1.07
N GLY A 69 -17.09 -29.41 2.27
CA GLY A 69 -16.82 -30.28 3.41
C GLY A 69 -15.52 -29.98 4.18
N THR A 70 -14.72 -29.00 3.76
CA THR A 70 -13.56 -28.58 4.53
C THR A 70 -14.03 -27.88 5.81
N ARG A 71 -13.67 -28.46 6.97
CA ARG A 71 -13.95 -27.86 8.27
C ARG A 71 -13.23 -26.52 8.39
N GLU A 72 -13.93 -25.46 8.75
CA GLU A 72 -13.26 -24.21 9.13
C GLU A 72 -12.48 -24.45 10.42
N GLU A 73 -11.18 -24.26 10.33
CA GLU A 73 -10.30 -24.44 11.49
C GLU A 73 -10.36 -23.22 12.35
N ALA A 74 -10.45 -23.46 13.66
CA ALA A 74 -10.41 -22.38 14.64
C ALA A 74 -9.03 -21.71 14.60
N ILE A 75 -9.01 -20.39 14.63
CA ILE A 75 -7.78 -19.66 14.92
C ILE A 75 -7.42 -19.86 16.39
N ILE A 76 -6.20 -20.31 16.60
CA ILE A 76 -5.64 -20.44 17.94
C ILE A 76 -4.81 -19.19 18.22
N GLN A 77 -5.22 -18.44 19.24
CA GLN A 77 -4.52 -17.20 19.63
C GLN A 77 -3.15 -17.50 20.22
N ASN A 78 -2.21 -16.56 20.01
CA ASN A 78 -0.84 -16.62 20.55
C ASN A 78 -0.06 -17.87 20.14
N THR A 79 -0.30 -18.37 18.95
CA THR A 79 0.45 -19.52 18.38
C THR A 79 0.71 -19.29 16.91
N ILE A 80 1.70 -19.98 16.38
CA ILE A 80 1.92 -20.16 14.95
C ILE A 80 1.84 -21.65 14.68
N THR A 81 0.73 -22.12 14.15
CA THR A 81 0.50 -23.57 13.97
C THR A 81 0.03 -23.85 12.55
N LYS A 82 0.64 -24.82 11.89
CA LYS A 82 0.14 -25.33 10.61
C LYS A 82 -1.18 -26.03 10.86
N VAL A 83 -2.22 -25.60 10.16
CA VAL A 83 -3.58 -26.10 10.34
C VAL A 83 -4.06 -26.93 9.16
N ALA A 84 -3.61 -26.61 7.94
CA ALA A 84 -3.97 -27.34 6.74
C ALA A 84 -2.97 -27.11 5.59
N SER A 85 -3.16 -27.85 4.50
CA SER A 85 -2.63 -27.52 3.18
C SER A 85 -3.81 -27.09 2.29
N VAL A 86 -3.64 -26.00 1.55
CA VAL A 86 -4.68 -25.42 0.70
C VAL A 86 -4.16 -25.09 -0.68
N GLU A 87 -5.04 -25.15 -1.66
CA GLU A 87 -4.76 -24.63 -3.00
C GLU A 87 -4.91 -23.09 -2.98
N GLY A 88 -3.95 -22.39 -3.56
CA GLY A 88 -3.95 -20.93 -3.58
C GLY A 88 -3.18 -20.33 -4.75
N VAL A 89 -3.28 -19.02 -4.89
CA VAL A 89 -2.54 -18.19 -5.83
C VAL A 89 -2.00 -16.98 -5.06
N LYS A 90 -0.69 -16.71 -5.19
CA LYS A 90 -0.05 -15.50 -4.65
C LYS A 90 0.68 -14.70 -5.73
N ASP A 91 0.87 -15.26 -6.94
CA ASP A 91 1.47 -14.53 -8.05
C ASP A 91 0.74 -13.21 -8.31
N LYS A 92 1.45 -12.09 -8.16
CA LYS A 92 0.87 -10.74 -8.17
C LYS A 92 0.26 -10.35 -9.52
N LYS A 93 0.76 -10.90 -10.63
CA LYS A 93 0.16 -10.67 -11.95
C LYS A 93 -1.18 -11.40 -12.05
N VAL A 94 -1.22 -12.64 -11.61
CA VAL A 94 -2.44 -13.44 -11.60
C VAL A 94 -3.48 -12.85 -10.65
N LEU A 95 -3.07 -12.40 -9.45
CA LEU A 95 -3.97 -11.74 -8.50
C LEU A 95 -4.58 -10.47 -9.09
N LYS A 96 -3.79 -9.68 -9.81
CA LYS A 96 -4.28 -8.50 -10.53
C LYS A 96 -5.26 -8.87 -11.64
N GLU A 97 -4.99 -9.93 -12.41
CA GLU A 97 -5.92 -10.44 -13.42
C GLU A 97 -7.24 -10.91 -12.80
N LEU A 98 -7.19 -11.63 -11.66
CA LEU A 98 -8.39 -12.05 -10.93
C LEU A 98 -9.20 -10.86 -10.42
N LEU A 99 -8.54 -9.84 -9.90
CA LEU A 99 -9.20 -8.61 -9.45
C LEU A 99 -9.81 -7.83 -10.64
N SER A 100 -9.15 -7.83 -11.80
CA SER A 100 -9.69 -7.24 -13.03
C SER A 100 -10.97 -7.94 -13.49
N LEU A 101 -11.02 -9.27 -13.43
CA LEU A 101 -12.25 -10.03 -13.75
C LEU A 101 -13.42 -9.64 -12.83
N LEU A 102 -13.16 -9.41 -11.55
CA LEU A 102 -14.16 -8.89 -10.61
C LEU A 102 -14.63 -7.50 -11.04
N SER A 103 -13.70 -6.61 -11.36
CA SER A 103 -13.99 -5.22 -11.69
C SER A 103 -14.71 -5.05 -13.04
N ASP A 104 -14.59 -6.00 -13.96
CA ASP A 104 -15.29 -6.01 -15.25
C ASP A 104 -16.75 -6.48 -15.14
N SER A 105 -17.16 -6.87 -13.93
CA SER A 105 -18.51 -7.33 -13.66
C SER A 105 -19.34 -6.21 -13.05
N GLU A 106 -20.33 -5.72 -13.80
CA GLU A 106 -21.23 -4.68 -13.30
C GLU A 106 -22.08 -5.18 -12.12
N SER A 107 -22.16 -4.39 -11.06
CA SER A 107 -23.05 -4.65 -9.94
C SER A 107 -24.48 -4.20 -10.25
N THR A 108 -25.44 -5.00 -9.79
CA THR A 108 -26.87 -4.66 -9.87
C THR A 108 -27.40 -4.15 -8.55
N GLU A 109 -26.85 -4.62 -7.46
CA GLU A 109 -27.31 -4.30 -6.11
C GLU A 109 -26.21 -4.49 -5.10
N SER A 110 -26.20 -3.64 -4.07
CA SER A 110 -25.35 -3.81 -2.89
C SER A 110 -26.15 -3.61 -1.61
N ARG A 111 -25.92 -4.47 -0.60
CA ARG A 111 -26.62 -4.41 0.68
C ARG A 111 -25.70 -4.78 1.83
N VAL A 112 -25.69 -3.97 2.89
CA VAL A 112 -25.12 -4.41 4.18
C VAL A 112 -26.07 -5.38 4.84
N ARG A 113 -25.54 -6.49 5.30
CA ARG A 113 -26.25 -7.52 6.07
C ARG A 113 -25.73 -7.54 7.50
N ASN A 114 -26.62 -7.38 8.44
CA ASN A 114 -26.32 -7.49 9.88
C ASN A 114 -26.48 -8.96 10.32
N ARG A 115 -25.58 -9.80 9.86
CA ARG A 115 -25.50 -11.25 10.16
C ARG A 115 -24.04 -11.66 10.11
N ASN A 116 -23.71 -12.73 10.83
CA ASN A 116 -22.38 -13.32 10.72
C ASN A 116 -22.20 -13.93 9.31
N ILE A 117 -21.05 -13.69 8.68
CA ILE A 117 -20.69 -14.28 7.40
C ILE A 117 -20.70 -15.83 7.46
N GLU A 118 -20.37 -16.40 8.62
CA GLU A 118 -20.40 -17.84 8.87
C GLU A 118 -21.76 -18.46 8.61
N ASP A 119 -22.86 -17.72 8.80
CA ASP A 119 -24.22 -18.20 8.54
C ASP A 119 -24.45 -18.54 7.06
N ILE A 120 -23.69 -17.93 6.15
CA ILE A 120 -23.82 -18.15 4.70
C ILE A 120 -22.64 -18.92 4.09
N THR A 121 -21.50 -18.94 4.78
CA THR A 121 -20.31 -19.70 4.37
C THR A 121 -20.23 -21.06 5.09
N THR A 122 -21.38 -21.76 5.19
CA THR A 122 -21.42 -23.09 5.81
C THR A 122 -20.37 -24.02 5.24
N ASN A 123 -19.91 -24.98 6.04
CA ASN A 123 -18.83 -25.92 5.70
C ASN A 123 -19.08 -26.79 4.45
N ASN A 124 -20.28 -26.74 3.88
CA ASN A 124 -20.72 -27.58 2.78
C ASN A 124 -20.68 -26.89 1.41
N VAL A 125 -20.17 -25.67 1.31
CA VAL A 125 -20.11 -24.93 0.05
C VAL A 125 -18.67 -24.65 -0.35
N GLU A 126 -18.32 -25.00 -1.59
CA GLU A 126 -17.04 -24.63 -2.18
C GLU A 126 -16.94 -23.10 -2.28
N LYS A 127 -15.84 -22.52 -1.78
CA LYS A 127 -15.65 -21.08 -1.71
C LYS A 127 -14.25 -20.66 -2.13
N ILE A 128 -14.17 -19.48 -2.72
CA ILE A 128 -12.92 -18.80 -3.05
C ILE A 128 -12.83 -17.56 -2.14
N LEU A 129 -11.68 -17.42 -1.46
CA LEU A 129 -11.37 -16.33 -0.55
C LEU A 129 -10.28 -15.47 -1.17
N ILE A 130 -10.51 -14.18 -1.30
CA ILE A 130 -9.53 -13.18 -1.74
C ILE A 130 -9.14 -12.38 -0.50
N ASN A 131 -7.91 -12.54 -0.04
CA ASN A 131 -7.45 -11.98 1.23
C ASN A 131 -6.57 -10.76 1.01
N TYR A 132 -6.75 -9.75 1.84
CA TYR A 132 -5.91 -8.56 1.91
C TYR A 132 -5.09 -8.57 3.20
N GLN A 133 -3.90 -8.01 3.15
CA GLN A 133 -3.00 -7.89 4.32
C GLN A 133 -3.48 -6.86 5.33
N VAL A 134 -4.24 -5.87 4.86
CA VAL A 134 -4.74 -4.73 5.62
C VAL A 134 -6.25 -4.67 5.54
N THR A 135 -6.87 -4.10 6.54
CA THR A 135 -8.29 -3.77 6.48
C THR A 135 -8.49 -2.59 5.53
N LEU A 136 -9.40 -2.75 4.59
CA LEU A 136 -9.80 -1.77 3.59
C LEU A 136 -11.24 -1.33 3.83
N ASP A 137 -11.59 -0.13 3.39
CA ASP A 137 -12.99 0.28 3.30
C ASP A 137 -13.55 -0.05 1.92
N SER A 138 -14.78 -0.57 1.88
CA SER A 138 -15.47 -0.88 0.62
C SER A 138 -15.65 0.33 -0.29
N ALA A 139 -15.57 1.54 0.25
CA ALA A 139 -15.56 2.78 -0.53
C ALA A 139 -14.39 2.85 -1.51
N LEU A 140 -13.23 2.24 -1.19
CA LEU A 140 -12.08 2.14 -2.08
C LEU A 140 -12.38 1.30 -3.34
N LEU A 141 -13.28 0.33 -3.23
CA LEU A 141 -13.65 -0.54 -4.34
C LEU A 141 -14.84 -0.01 -5.16
N LYS A 142 -15.43 1.13 -4.77
CA LYS A 142 -16.55 1.72 -5.52
C LYS A 142 -16.24 1.88 -7.01
N PRO A 143 -15.09 2.45 -7.42
CA PRO A 143 -14.79 2.58 -8.85
C PRO A 143 -14.65 1.25 -9.60
N LEU A 144 -14.43 0.15 -8.88
CA LEU A 144 -14.27 -1.18 -9.46
C LEU A 144 -15.61 -1.89 -9.70
N PHE A 145 -16.58 -1.72 -8.79
CA PHE A 145 -17.82 -2.51 -8.80
C PHE A 145 -19.09 -1.73 -9.07
N PHE A 146 -19.09 -0.41 -8.85
CA PHE A 146 -20.30 0.37 -8.91
C PHE A 146 -20.29 1.34 -10.09
N SER A 147 -21.18 1.12 -11.06
CA SER A 147 -21.60 2.19 -11.96
C SER A 147 -22.42 3.19 -11.15
N GLU A 148 -22.12 4.47 -11.35
CA GLU A 148 -22.74 5.63 -10.73
C GLU A 148 -24.01 5.40 -9.90
N ASP A 149 -24.02 5.93 -8.69
CA ASP A 149 -25.21 6.34 -7.89
C ASP A 149 -25.74 5.47 -6.75
N ASN A 150 -25.33 4.26 -6.43
CA ASN A 150 -26.19 3.48 -5.54
C ASN A 150 -25.65 2.97 -4.21
N SER A 151 -24.52 3.39 -3.69
CA SER A 151 -24.29 3.08 -2.28
C SER A 151 -23.35 4.06 -1.57
N ASN A 152 -23.93 4.83 -0.66
CA ASN A 152 -23.21 5.49 0.46
C ASN A 152 -22.84 4.46 1.55
N VAL A 153 -22.75 3.19 1.18
CA VAL A 153 -22.42 2.11 2.12
C VAL A 153 -20.92 1.99 2.18
N SER A 154 -20.36 2.26 3.35
CA SER A 154 -18.97 2.04 3.70
C SER A 154 -18.94 0.92 4.75
N LEU A 155 -18.12 -0.09 4.51
CA LEU A 155 -17.87 -1.21 5.41
C LEU A 155 -16.39 -1.61 5.34
N GLU A 156 -15.79 -1.81 6.49
CA GLU A 156 -14.44 -2.36 6.58
C GLU A 156 -14.42 -3.84 6.20
N PHE A 157 -13.43 -4.23 5.44
CA PHE A 157 -13.21 -5.62 5.06
C PHE A 157 -11.71 -5.92 4.89
N ASP A 158 -11.35 -7.19 5.02
CA ASP A 158 -10.03 -7.74 4.70
C ASP A 158 -10.15 -8.96 3.78
N THR A 159 -11.36 -9.45 3.56
CA THR A 159 -11.62 -10.65 2.77
C THR A 159 -12.84 -10.46 1.86
N ILE A 160 -12.69 -10.91 0.60
CA ILE A 160 -13.80 -11.06 -0.35
C ILE A 160 -14.06 -12.55 -0.53
N VAL A 161 -15.33 -12.96 -0.41
CA VAL A 161 -15.77 -14.35 -0.58
C VAL A 161 -16.63 -14.49 -1.81
N LEU A 162 -16.36 -15.55 -2.59
CA LEU A 162 -17.21 -16.03 -3.65
C LEU A 162 -17.69 -17.45 -3.32
N LEU A 163 -18.97 -17.71 -3.48
CA LEU A 163 -19.60 -19.00 -3.19
C LEU A 163 -20.06 -19.67 -4.49
N LYS A 164 -19.82 -20.98 -4.61
CA LYS A 164 -20.21 -21.75 -5.80
C LYS A 164 -21.73 -21.83 -5.98
N ASP A 165 -22.49 -21.92 -4.89
CA ASP A 165 -23.96 -21.99 -4.90
C ASP A 165 -24.61 -20.62 -5.21
N ARG A 166 -23.85 -19.53 -5.15
CA ARG A 166 -24.29 -18.16 -5.43
C ARG A 166 -23.30 -17.45 -6.36
N PRO A 167 -23.19 -17.93 -7.61
CA PRO A 167 -22.04 -17.63 -8.48
C PRO A 167 -22.00 -16.19 -8.99
N ASN A 168 -23.05 -15.41 -8.81
CA ASN A 168 -23.16 -13.99 -9.18
C ASN A 168 -23.09 -13.04 -7.97
N MET A 169 -22.69 -13.54 -6.80
CA MET A 169 -22.60 -12.74 -5.58
C MET A 169 -21.18 -12.72 -5.05
N ILE A 170 -20.77 -11.56 -4.54
CA ILE A 170 -19.53 -11.39 -3.76
C ILE A 170 -19.89 -10.84 -2.38
N TYR A 171 -19.11 -11.23 -1.38
CA TYR A 171 -19.30 -10.84 0.00
C TYR A 171 -18.01 -10.24 0.54
N LEU A 172 -18.06 -8.99 1.00
CA LEU A 172 -16.94 -8.32 1.63
C LEU A 172 -17.17 -8.35 3.13
N TYR A 173 -16.20 -8.82 3.90
CA TYR A 173 -16.30 -8.85 5.34
C TYR A 173 -14.92 -8.70 6.00
N LYS A 174 -14.93 -8.22 7.23
CA LYS A 174 -13.80 -8.26 8.14
C LYS A 174 -14.02 -9.38 9.12
N LYS A 175 -12.97 -10.13 9.39
CA LYS A 175 -13.06 -11.21 10.36
C LYS A 175 -13.49 -10.65 11.72
N ASP A 176 -14.31 -11.43 12.43
CA ASP A 176 -14.93 -11.10 13.73
C ASP A 176 -16.00 -10.00 13.70
N ASP A 177 -16.29 -9.39 12.54
CA ASP A 177 -17.41 -8.46 12.38
C ASP A 177 -18.74 -9.21 12.17
N LYS A 178 -19.80 -8.64 12.75
CA LYS A 178 -21.17 -9.18 12.58
C LYS A 178 -21.85 -8.69 11.31
N ASN A 179 -21.14 -7.90 10.49
CA ASN A 179 -21.68 -7.31 9.29
C ASN A 179 -20.84 -7.73 8.08
N TYR A 180 -21.51 -7.87 6.95
CA TYR A 180 -20.85 -8.02 5.66
C TYR A 180 -21.58 -7.23 4.58
N LEU A 181 -20.86 -6.82 3.55
CA LEU A 181 -21.43 -6.21 2.36
C LEU A 181 -21.64 -7.29 1.29
N GLN A 182 -22.88 -7.50 0.89
CA GLN A 182 -23.26 -8.35 -0.23
C GLN A 182 -23.40 -7.50 -1.48
N ILE A 183 -22.75 -7.91 -2.56
CA ILE A 183 -22.84 -7.27 -3.89
C ILE A 183 -23.32 -8.34 -4.88
N THR A 184 -24.39 -8.02 -5.60
CA THR A 184 -24.91 -8.86 -6.67
C THR A 184 -24.42 -8.36 -8.02
N LEU A 185 -23.87 -9.23 -8.83
CA LEU A 185 -23.29 -8.94 -10.13
C LEU A 185 -24.21 -9.46 -11.27
N LYS A 186 -24.13 -8.86 -12.45
CA LYS A 186 -24.87 -9.29 -13.63
C LYS A 186 -24.41 -10.65 -14.17
N GLN A 187 -23.18 -11.03 -13.90
CA GLN A 187 -22.52 -12.20 -14.49
C GLN A 187 -22.17 -13.25 -13.44
N ASN A 188 -22.05 -14.52 -13.88
CA ASN A 188 -21.49 -15.58 -13.07
C ASN A 188 -19.98 -15.35 -12.89
N ILE A 189 -19.61 -14.72 -11.78
CA ILE A 189 -18.21 -14.36 -11.50
C ILE A 189 -17.43 -15.54 -10.90
N TYR A 190 -18.13 -16.42 -10.15
CA TYR A 190 -17.48 -17.56 -9.51
C TYR A 190 -16.76 -18.43 -10.54
N GLU A 191 -17.41 -18.82 -11.62
CA GLU A 191 -16.83 -19.70 -12.65
C GLU A 191 -15.67 -19.04 -13.39
N LYS A 192 -15.74 -17.73 -13.65
CA LYS A 192 -14.65 -17.00 -14.29
C LYS A 192 -13.39 -17.00 -13.41
N ILE A 193 -13.55 -16.66 -12.12
CA ILE A 193 -12.46 -16.65 -11.15
C ILE A 193 -11.92 -18.06 -10.93
N ASN A 194 -12.80 -19.06 -10.77
CA ASN A 194 -12.43 -20.45 -10.55
C ASN A 194 -11.63 -21.04 -11.74
N SER A 195 -12.03 -20.73 -12.97
CA SER A 195 -11.26 -21.15 -14.16
C SER A 195 -9.83 -20.61 -14.13
N LYS A 196 -9.68 -19.29 -13.93
CA LYS A 196 -8.37 -18.65 -13.88
C LYS A 196 -7.53 -19.12 -12.69
N PHE A 197 -8.16 -19.30 -11.53
CA PHE A 197 -7.52 -19.86 -10.33
C PHE A 197 -6.94 -21.26 -10.61
N ASN A 198 -7.71 -22.14 -11.21
CA ASN A 198 -7.28 -23.53 -11.50
C ASN A 198 -6.11 -23.63 -12.48
N GLU A 199 -5.91 -22.63 -13.34
CA GLU A 199 -4.75 -22.55 -14.25
C GLU A 199 -3.42 -22.28 -13.52
N LYS A 200 -3.46 -21.62 -12.37
CA LYS A 200 -2.29 -21.02 -11.72
C LYS A 200 -2.15 -21.36 -10.24
N LYS A 201 -3.04 -22.20 -9.71
CA LYS A 201 -3.01 -22.61 -8.30
C LYS A 201 -1.77 -23.41 -7.96
N GLN A 202 -1.30 -23.24 -6.74
CA GLN A 202 -0.20 -23.98 -6.10
C GLN A 202 -0.64 -24.41 -4.70
N ASN A 203 0.15 -25.30 -4.08
CA ASN A 203 -0.11 -25.73 -2.71
C ASN A 203 0.58 -24.81 -1.70
N TYR A 204 -0.16 -24.41 -0.69
CA TYR A 204 0.32 -23.60 0.41
C TYR A 204 -0.01 -24.26 1.75
N ALA A 205 0.93 -24.19 2.67
CA ALA A 205 0.68 -24.48 4.07
C ALA A 205 -0.08 -23.30 4.69
N LYS A 206 -1.24 -23.57 5.24
CA LYS A 206 -2.04 -22.61 6.00
C LYS A 206 -1.62 -22.65 7.46
N TYR A 207 -1.17 -21.53 7.99
CA TYR A 207 -0.82 -21.37 9.39
C TYR A 207 -1.82 -20.45 10.09
N SER A 208 -2.21 -20.82 11.30
CA SER A 208 -2.88 -19.91 12.23
C SER A 208 -1.83 -19.00 12.86
N LEU A 209 -2.00 -17.69 12.74
CA LEU A 209 -1.15 -16.67 13.35
C LEU A 209 -2.01 -15.61 14.01
N ASN A 210 -2.04 -15.61 15.34
CA ASN A 210 -2.90 -14.71 16.12
C ASN A 210 -4.38 -14.76 15.65
N ASN A 211 -4.88 -13.66 15.07
CA ASN A 211 -6.29 -13.56 14.65
C ASN A 211 -6.50 -13.79 13.14
N LYS A 212 -5.47 -14.27 12.42
CA LYS A 212 -5.56 -14.49 10.97
C LYS A 212 -4.88 -15.77 10.52
N PHE A 213 -5.09 -16.12 9.25
CA PHE A 213 -4.33 -17.14 8.57
C PHE A 213 -3.27 -16.51 7.67
N ILE A 214 -2.10 -17.11 7.64
CA ILE A 214 -1.06 -16.84 6.64
C ILE A 214 -0.84 -18.07 5.78
N TYR A 215 -0.42 -17.85 4.55
CA TYR A 215 -0.21 -18.91 3.56
C TYR A 215 1.22 -18.88 3.07
N LEU A 216 1.96 -19.96 3.38
CA LEU A 216 3.35 -20.11 3.02
C LEU A 216 3.47 -21.23 1.98
N LYS A 217 4.30 -21.06 0.97
CA LYS A 217 4.49 -22.05 -0.10
C LYS A 217 4.95 -23.39 0.49
N GLU A 218 4.39 -24.50 0.01
CA GLU A 218 4.86 -25.83 0.34
C GLU A 218 5.88 -26.29 -0.71
N GLY A 219 7.00 -26.85 -0.28
CA GLY A 219 8.06 -27.37 -1.12
C GLY A 219 9.40 -26.68 -0.91
N ASP A 220 10.36 -27.05 -1.73
CA ASP A 220 11.69 -26.42 -1.70
C ASP A 220 11.58 -24.99 -2.24
N GLU A 221 12.16 -24.05 -1.51
CA GLU A 221 12.18 -22.64 -1.88
C GLU A 221 13.10 -22.44 -3.09
N ASP A 222 12.62 -21.75 -4.11
CA ASP A 222 13.43 -21.38 -5.27
C ASP A 222 14.53 -20.39 -4.86
N ASN A 223 15.73 -20.87 -4.65
CA ASN A 223 16.91 -20.06 -4.33
C ASN A 223 17.46 -19.35 -5.58
N VAL A 224 16.63 -18.59 -6.25
CA VAL A 224 17.01 -17.89 -7.47
C VAL A 224 17.13 -16.40 -7.21
N ILE A 225 18.26 -15.83 -7.56
CA ILE A 225 18.51 -14.38 -7.55
C ILE A 225 18.23 -13.86 -8.95
N ASP A 226 17.25 -12.98 -9.07
CA ASP A 226 16.97 -12.28 -10.32
C ASP A 226 17.65 -10.92 -10.35
N GLU A 227 18.20 -10.56 -11.51
CA GLU A 227 18.81 -9.27 -11.76
C GLU A 227 17.99 -8.48 -12.80
N TYR A 228 17.77 -7.19 -12.52
CA TYR A 228 17.07 -6.24 -13.37
C TYR A 228 17.87 -4.95 -13.53
N SER A 229 17.79 -4.31 -14.68
CA SER A 229 18.32 -2.95 -14.84
C SER A 229 17.55 -1.96 -13.97
N ALA A 230 18.27 -0.95 -13.47
CA ALA A 230 17.68 0.17 -12.74
C ALA A 230 17.50 1.37 -13.67
N GLU A 231 16.39 2.10 -13.52
CA GLU A 231 16.11 3.35 -14.21
C GLU A 231 15.89 4.48 -13.21
N ASP A 232 16.56 5.60 -13.42
CA ASP A 232 16.38 6.79 -12.58
C ASP A 232 15.04 7.45 -12.88
N VAL A 233 14.29 7.80 -11.84
CA VAL A 233 13.12 8.65 -11.94
C VAL A 233 13.59 10.09 -12.14
N SER A 234 13.25 10.68 -13.28
CA SER A 234 13.60 12.06 -13.57
C SER A 234 12.84 13.02 -12.67
N LEU A 235 13.57 13.74 -11.79
CA LEU A 235 13.01 14.73 -10.89
C LEU A 235 12.20 15.80 -11.64
N ASN A 236 12.73 16.28 -12.76
CA ASN A 236 12.09 17.31 -13.57
C ASN A 236 10.81 16.80 -14.28
N LYS A 237 10.81 15.55 -14.74
CA LYS A 237 9.62 14.93 -15.33
C LYS A 237 8.54 14.79 -14.27
N LEU A 238 8.89 14.22 -13.12
CA LEU A 238 7.97 14.03 -12.01
C LEU A 238 7.41 15.38 -11.49
N ALA A 239 8.26 16.41 -11.39
CA ALA A 239 7.82 17.75 -11.00
C ALA A 239 6.76 18.33 -11.96
N ARG A 240 6.92 18.14 -13.27
CA ARG A 240 5.91 18.57 -14.26
C ARG A 240 4.58 17.82 -14.13
N ASP A 241 4.63 16.59 -13.68
CA ASP A 241 3.44 15.76 -13.53
C ASP A 241 2.71 16.05 -12.21
N ILE A 242 3.45 16.43 -11.15
CA ILE A 242 2.92 16.71 -9.81
C ILE A 242 2.48 18.17 -9.68
N PHE A 243 3.32 19.12 -10.09
CA PHE A 243 3.04 20.55 -9.89
C PHE A 243 2.06 21.08 -10.92
N GLU A 244 1.05 21.82 -10.44
CA GLU A 244 -0.04 22.33 -11.28
C GLU A 244 0.42 23.34 -12.33
N LYS A 245 1.33 24.21 -11.92
CA LYS A 245 1.89 25.26 -12.79
C LYS A 245 3.09 24.71 -13.53
N LYS A 246 2.83 23.95 -14.59
CA LYS A 246 3.86 23.27 -15.41
C LYS A 246 5.00 24.18 -15.88
N ASP A 247 4.77 25.48 -15.95
CA ASP A 247 5.75 26.46 -16.47
C ASP A 247 6.42 27.32 -15.38
N ASN A 248 6.02 27.20 -14.12
CA ASN A 248 6.46 28.10 -13.03
C ASN A 248 7.24 27.42 -11.90
N PHE A 249 7.61 26.13 -12.05
CA PHE A 249 8.44 25.53 -11.02
C PHE A 249 9.90 26.03 -11.12
N ARG A 250 10.50 26.26 -9.96
CA ARG A 250 11.89 26.68 -9.84
C ARG A 250 12.75 25.46 -9.51
N ILE A 251 13.81 25.28 -10.30
CA ILE A 251 14.87 24.33 -9.98
C ILE A 251 15.82 25.07 -9.04
N SER A 252 15.78 24.75 -7.76
CA SER A 252 16.67 25.39 -6.76
C SER A 252 18.09 24.86 -6.91
N ASN A 253 18.25 23.57 -7.23
CA ASN A 253 19.48 22.89 -7.57
C ASN A 253 19.17 21.55 -8.27
N GLU A 254 20.19 20.75 -8.59
CA GLU A 254 20.00 19.44 -9.28
C GLU A 254 19.12 18.46 -8.51
N ASP A 255 19.02 18.62 -7.19
CA ASP A 255 18.31 17.71 -6.29
C ASP A 255 17.02 18.31 -5.69
N GLU A 256 16.58 19.51 -6.12
CA GLU A 256 15.40 20.17 -5.56
C GLU A 256 14.63 20.98 -6.60
N VAL A 257 13.32 20.73 -6.65
CA VAL A 257 12.35 21.44 -7.49
C VAL A 257 11.17 21.86 -6.64
N THR A 258 10.66 23.10 -6.81
CA THR A 258 9.49 23.63 -6.10
C THR A 258 8.62 24.50 -7.00
N ASP A 259 7.31 24.48 -6.78
CA ASP A 259 6.34 25.42 -7.37
C ASP A 259 5.97 26.56 -6.42
N GLY A 260 6.63 26.64 -5.25
CA GLY A 260 6.36 27.61 -4.20
C GLY A 260 5.40 27.10 -3.11
N TYR A 261 4.69 25.99 -3.34
CA TYR A 261 3.83 25.31 -2.37
C TYR A 261 4.39 23.95 -1.98
N GLY A 262 4.63 23.12 -2.95
CA GLY A 262 5.25 21.81 -2.78
C GLY A 262 6.76 21.85 -3.08
N ILE A 263 7.49 20.95 -2.44
CA ILE A 263 8.93 20.78 -2.62
C ILE A 263 9.17 19.31 -2.95
N LEU A 264 9.81 19.04 -4.06
CA LEU A 264 10.27 17.71 -4.46
C LEU A 264 11.80 17.66 -4.39
N ARG A 265 12.32 16.76 -3.57
CA ARG A 265 13.76 16.60 -3.33
C ARG A 265 14.24 15.20 -3.64
N SER A 266 15.45 15.11 -4.15
CA SER A 266 16.23 13.87 -4.21
C SER A 266 17.16 13.80 -3.00
N ILE A 267 16.89 12.89 -2.06
CA ILE A 267 17.69 12.71 -0.84
C ILE A 267 18.17 11.27 -0.81
N ASN A 268 19.48 11.05 -0.93
CA ASN A 268 20.07 9.70 -1.05
C ASN A 268 19.42 8.92 -2.21
N ASN A 269 18.76 7.82 -1.90
CA ASN A 269 18.10 6.94 -2.87
C ASN A 269 16.57 7.18 -2.97
N ARG A 270 16.09 8.27 -2.38
CA ARG A 270 14.66 8.57 -2.25
C ARG A 270 14.30 9.88 -2.95
N LEU A 271 13.10 9.91 -3.48
CA LEU A 271 12.41 11.14 -3.83
C LEU A 271 11.46 11.47 -2.68
N VAL A 272 11.54 12.70 -2.21
CA VAL A 272 10.72 13.18 -1.09
C VAL A 272 9.93 14.39 -1.56
N TYR A 273 8.62 14.20 -1.69
CA TYR A 273 7.68 15.30 -1.84
C TYR A 273 7.25 15.78 -0.46
N THR A 274 7.20 17.08 -0.26
CA THR A 274 6.67 17.70 0.95
C THR A 274 5.83 18.90 0.57
N ASN A 275 4.65 19.02 1.16
CA ASN A 275 3.81 20.21 1.06
C ASN A 275 3.69 20.87 2.45
N PRO A 276 4.52 21.90 2.76
CA PRO A 276 4.48 22.55 4.06
C PRO A 276 3.12 23.21 4.40
N SER A 277 2.33 23.56 3.38
CA SER A 277 1.00 24.13 3.58
C SER A 277 0.01 23.12 4.18
N ASN A 278 0.30 21.85 4.06
CA ASN A 278 -0.51 20.77 4.64
C ASN A 278 -0.02 20.38 6.04
N GLU A 279 1.07 20.97 6.56
CA GLU A 279 1.55 20.72 7.93
C GLU A 279 0.52 21.17 8.96
N GLY A 280 0.25 20.34 9.97
CA GLY A 280 -0.69 20.65 11.06
C GLY A 280 -2.17 20.45 10.71
N GLY A 281 -2.50 19.87 9.56
CA GLY A 281 -3.86 19.41 9.28
C GLY A 281 -4.31 18.33 10.28
N ARG A 282 -5.64 18.13 10.40
CA ARG A 282 -6.18 17.05 11.25
C ARG A 282 -5.85 15.70 10.62
N GLU A 283 -5.62 14.71 11.46
CA GLU A 283 -5.47 13.32 11.04
C GLU A 283 -6.70 12.85 10.23
N VAL A 284 -6.47 12.09 9.18
CA VAL A 284 -7.51 11.54 8.29
C VAL A 284 -7.53 10.02 8.43
N GLY A 285 -8.69 9.42 8.25
CA GLY A 285 -8.81 7.97 8.25
C GLY A 285 -8.04 7.31 7.10
N ALA A 286 -7.67 6.05 7.29
CA ALA A 286 -6.84 5.27 6.35
C ALA A 286 -7.37 5.30 4.91
N THR A 287 -8.68 5.24 4.71
CA THR A 287 -9.31 5.27 3.37
C THR A 287 -8.97 6.54 2.59
N ILE A 288 -8.99 7.70 3.25
CA ILE A 288 -8.66 8.99 2.63
C ILE A 288 -7.17 9.04 2.30
N ALA A 289 -6.32 8.62 3.24
CA ALA A 289 -4.87 8.57 3.04
C ALA A 289 -4.49 7.66 1.85
N ILE A 290 -5.10 6.47 1.74
CA ILE A 290 -4.90 5.55 0.62
C ILE A 290 -5.33 6.20 -0.71
N ASN A 291 -6.52 6.79 -0.77
CA ASN A 291 -7.01 7.45 -1.98
C ASN A 291 -6.12 8.60 -2.43
N ASN A 292 -5.71 9.46 -1.50
CA ASN A 292 -4.81 10.57 -1.80
C ASN A 292 -3.47 10.06 -2.35
N THR A 293 -2.90 9.03 -1.73
CA THR A 293 -1.64 8.44 -2.16
C THR A 293 -1.76 7.84 -3.56
N ILE A 294 -2.78 7.02 -3.82
CA ILE A 294 -3.01 6.43 -5.14
C ILE A 294 -3.18 7.52 -6.19
N SER A 295 -4.02 8.53 -5.93
CA SER A 295 -4.24 9.65 -6.84
C SER A 295 -2.95 10.42 -7.15
N PHE A 296 -2.06 10.58 -6.17
CA PHE A 296 -0.76 11.21 -6.36
C PHE A 296 0.17 10.34 -7.23
N LEU A 297 0.22 9.04 -6.97
CA LEU A 297 1.04 8.10 -7.73
C LEU A 297 0.59 7.95 -9.19
N GLU A 298 -0.69 8.14 -9.47
CA GLU A 298 -1.28 8.18 -10.82
C GLU A 298 -0.70 9.29 -11.71
N LEU A 299 -0.09 10.31 -11.13
CA LEU A 299 0.54 11.40 -11.88
C LEU A 299 1.82 10.98 -12.62
N GLY A 300 2.14 9.68 -12.68
CA GLY A 300 3.20 9.13 -13.55
C GLY A 300 4.46 8.67 -12.83
N TYR A 301 4.39 8.52 -11.50
CA TYR A 301 5.56 8.19 -10.68
C TYR A 301 6.03 6.73 -10.82
N VAL A 302 5.10 5.77 -10.90
CA VAL A 302 5.39 4.34 -10.65
C VAL A 302 5.83 3.54 -11.88
N GLY A 303 5.68 4.09 -13.09
CA GLY A 303 5.94 3.34 -14.33
C GLY A 303 5.14 2.02 -14.36
N ASP A 304 5.83 0.94 -14.76
CA ASP A 304 5.23 -0.41 -14.82
C ASP A 304 5.39 -1.21 -13.51
N THR A 305 5.95 -0.61 -12.44
CA THR A 305 6.17 -1.28 -11.16
C THR A 305 4.85 -1.40 -10.40
N ASN A 306 4.51 -2.60 -9.97
CA ASN A 306 3.35 -2.85 -9.13
C ASN A 306 3.72 -2.67 -7.65
N TYR A 307 2.79 -2.13 -6.88
CA TYR A 307 2.95 -1.97 -5.44
C TYR A 307 1.74 -2.55 -4.72
N GLN A 308 1.98 -3.17 -3.59
CA GLN A 308 0.95 -3.72 -2.70
C GLN A 308 0.87 -2.89 -1.43
N LEU A 309 -0.34 -2.49 -1.05
CA LEU A 309 -0.58 -1.84 0.24
C LEU A 309 -0.34 -2.84 1.38
N THR A 310 0.59 -2.53 2.27
CA THR A 310 1.00 -3.39 3.40
C THR A 310 0.72 -2.79 4.76
N THR A 311 0.50 -1.49 4.82
CA THR A 311 0.13 -0.79 6.06
C THR A 311 -0.84 0.34 5.71
N ALA A 312 -1.95 0.38 6.44
CA ALA A 312 -2.96 1.42 6.37
C ALA A 312 -3.32 1.84 7.80
N LEU A 313 -2.91 3.01 8.20
CA LEU A 313 -3.19 3.65 9.48
C LEU A 313 -3.81 5.02 9.21
N ASP A 314 -4.36 5.64 10.24
CA ASP A 314 -4.85 7.00 10.12
C ASP A 314 -3.70 7.92 9.71
N GLY A 315 -3.88 8.64 8.61
CA GLY A 315 -2.89 9.52 8.03
C GLY A 315 -1.66 8.86 7.42
N ILE A 316 -1.51 7.52 7.44
CA ILE A 316 -0.32 6.85 6.91
C ILE A 316 -0.69 5.68 6.00
N SER A 317 -0.09 5.64 4.82
CA SER A 317 -0.14 4.48 3.93
C SER A 317 1.25 4.06 3.48
N ILE A 318 1.52 2.73 3.50
CA ILE A 318 2.78 2.15 3.05
C ILE A 318 2.49 1.11 1.99
N PHE A 319 3.12 1.30 0.83
CA PHE A 319 3.08 0.38 -0.28
C PHE A 319 4.45 -0.25 -0.47
N GLN A 320 4.51 -1.56 -0.55
CA GLN A 320 5.72 -2.31 -0.89
C GLN A 320 5.68 -2.76 -2.35
N GLU A 321 6.84 -2.77 -3.00
CA GLU A 321 6.95 -3.30 -4.36
C GLU A 321 6.50 -4.76 -4.39
N ALA A 322 5.53 -5.04 -5.25
CA ALA A 322 5.00 -6.38 -5.49
C ALA A 322 5.89 -7.10 -6.51
N TYR A 323 6.48 -8.23 -6.10
CA TYR A 323 7.40 -8.99 -6.93
C TYR A 323 7.06 -10.48 -6.91
N LYS A 324 6.89 -11.10 -8.09
CA LYS A 324 6.46 -12.50 -8.23
C LYS A 324 5.23 -12.81 -7.37
N ASP A 325 5.37 -13.72 -6.43
CA ASP A 325 4.33 -14.18 -5.50
C ASP A 325 4.39 -13.49 -4.11
N SER A 326 5.27 -12.51 -3.96
CA SER A 326 5.50 -11.85 -2.69
C SER A 326 5.74 -10.34 -2.84
N ILE A 327 6.42 -9.76 -1.86
CA ILE A 327 6.79 -8.35 -1.80
C ILE A 327 8.30 -8.21 -1.64
N ALA A 328 8.85 -7.13 -2.17
CA ALA A 328 10.26 -6.81 -2.05
C ALA A 328 10.50 -5.78 -0.94
N PHE A 329 11.63 -5.88 -0.30
CA PHE A 329 12.11 -4.97 0.75
C PHE A 329 13.48 -4.44 0.37
N SER A 330 13.82 -3.25 0.83
CA SER A 330 15.14 -2.67 0.59
C SER A 330 15.60 -1.86 1.79
N LYS A 331 16.82 -2.13 2.26
CA LYS A 331 17.46 -1.32 3.31
C LYS A 331 17.76 0.10 2.85
N ASP A 332 17.97 0.25 1.54
CA ASP A 332 18.35 1.52 0.92
C ASP A 332 17.13 2.31 0.40
N GLY A 333 15.91 1.83 0.65
CA GLY A 333 14.68 2.52 0.31
C GLY A 333 14.26 2.43 -1.16
N PHE A 334 14.59 1.35 -1.86
CA PHE A 334 14.24 1.15 -3.27
C PHE A 334 12.96 0.33 -3.50
N ALA A 335 12.25 -0.10 -2.44
CA ALA A 335 11.14 -1.02 -2.57
C ALA A 335 9.83 -0.53 -1.93
N ASP A 336 9.80 0.65 -1.33
CA ASP A 336 8.63 1.13 -0.60
C ASP A 336 8.27 2.57 -0.94
N ILE A 337 6.97 2.85 -0.88
CA ILE A 337 6.38 4.19 -0.93
C ILE A 337 5.68 4.42 0.39
N ILE A 338 5.98 5.55 1.04
CA ILE A 338 5.40 5.95 2.32
C ILE A 338 4.75 7.31 2.13
N SER A 339 3.46 7.41 2.45
CA SER A 339 2.71 8.66 2.45
C SER A 339 2.25 9.02 3.85
N GLU A 340 2.38 10.28 4.18
CA GLU A 340 1.86 10.92 5.38
C GLU A 340 0.81 11.96 4.94
N ASP A 341 -0.44 11.75 5.34
CA ASP A 341 -1.62 12.51 4.91
C ASP A 341 -2.35 13.14 6.09
N ASN A 342 -3.03 14.22 5.80
CA ASN A 342 -3.96 14.86 6.75
C ASN A 342 -5.16 15.49 6.01
N SER A 343 -6.02 16.22 6.72
CA SER A 343 -7.24 16.82 6.17
C SER A 343 -7.00 17.84 5.03
N SER A 344 -5.76 18.29 4.86
CA SER A 344 -5.36 19.21 3.78
C SER A 344 -4.75 18.48 2.58
N GLY A 345 -4.58 17.14 2.66
CA GLY A 345 -3.98 16.30 1.62
C GLY A 345 -2.61 15.76 2.04
N ILE A 346 -1.84 15.27 1.07
CA ILE A 346 -0.51 14.72 1.31
C ILE A 346 0.41 15.80 1.88
N TYR A 347 0.86 15.57 3.11
CA TYR A 347 1.90 16.37 3.74
C TYR A 347 3.29 15.96 3.26
N LYS A 348 3.55 14.64 3.23
CA LYS A 348 4.83 14.11 2.79
C LYS A 348 4.65 12.77 2.09
N LEU A 349 5.35 12.58 0.97
CA LEU A 349 5.44 11.31 0.28
C LEU A 349 6.90 10.99 0.00
N THR A 350 7.30 9.78 0.36
CA THR A 350 8.66 9.28 0.15
C THR A 350 8.60 8.05 -0.75
N SER A 351 9.45 8.00 -1.75
CA SER A 351 9.41 6.97 -2.78
C SER A 351 10.80 6.68 -3.37
N PRO A 352 11.05 5.56 -4.05
CA PRO A 352 12.35 5.26 -4.64
C PRO A 352 12.78 6.26 -5.71
N LYS A 353 14.07 6.63 -5.74
CA LYS A 353 14.68 7.42 -6.83
C LYS A 353 14.93 6.57 -8.09
N LYS A 354 15.03 5.26 -7.93
CA LYS A 354 15.28 4.32 -9.03
C LYS A 354 14.22 3.22 -9.02
N LEU A 355 13.72 2.91 -10.20
CA LEU A 355 12.74 1.85 -10.44
C LEU A 355 13.38 0.66 -11.16
N THR A 356 12.81 -0.52 -10.94
CA THR A 356 13.13 -1.74 -11.66
C THR A 356 12.58 -1.65 -13.08
N LYS A 357 13.40 -2.03 -14.09
CA LYS A 357 12.96 -1.92 -15.49
C LYS A 357 13.03 -3.25 -16.24
N THR A 358 14.17 -3.61 -16.73
CA THR A 358 14.33 -4.75 -17.66
C THR A 358 14.99 -5.90 -16.97
N TYR A 359 14.42 -7.09 -17.12
CA TYR A 359 15.04 -8.34 -16.66
C TYR A 359 16.37 -8.55 -17.39
N LEU A 360 17.41 -8.92 -16.65
CA LEU A 360 18.76 -9.17 -17.15
C LEU A 360 19.12 -10.64 -17.08
N SER A 361 19.02 -11.25 -15.92
CA SER A 361 19.45 -12.64 -15.70
C SER A 361 18.86 -13.24 -14.41
N SER A 362 18.85 -14.57 -14.33
CA SER A 362 18.65 -15.32 -13.10
C SER A 362 19.89 -16.16 -12.81
N LYS A 363 20.24 -16.28 -11.53
CA LYS A 363 21.33 -17.12 -11.05
C LYS A 363 20.83 -17.97 -9.89
N GLU A 364 21.20 -19.24 -9.87
CA GLU A 364 21.02 -20.05 -8.68
C GLU A 364 21.91 -19.51 -7.55
N ALA A 365 21.32 -19.33 -6.39
CA ALA A 365 22.04 -18.83 -5.23
C ALA A 365 22.72 -19.99 -4.50
N GLU A 366 23.82 -20.51 -5.05
CA GLU A 366 24.59 -21.60 -4.41
C GLU A 366 25.07 -21.26 -2.98
N LEU A 367 25.17 -19.96 -2.65
CA LEU A 367 25.67 -19.45 -1.36
C LEU A 367 24.57 -18.92 -0.42
N TYR A 368 23.33 -18.81 -0.87
CA TYR A 368 22.22 -18.26 -0.11
C TYR A 368 21.11 -19.31 0.02
N SER A 369 21.27 -20.25 0.93
CA SER A 369 20.12 -21.10 1.30
C SER A 369 19.16 -20.29 2.15
N VAL A 370 17.94 -20.10 1.66
CA VAL A 370 16.86 -19.58 2.50
C VAL A 370 16.54 -20.64 3.57
N GLU A 371 16.36 -20.19 4.79
CA GLU A 371 15.97 -21.09 5.88
C GLU A 371 14.61 -21.74 5.56
N LYS A 372 14.45 -23.01 5.90
CA LYS A 372 13.19 -23.72 5.70
C LYS A 372 12.08 -23.11 6.54
N THR A 373 10.87 -23.10 6.00
CA THR A 373 9.68 -22.57 6.67
C THR A 373 9.53 -23.05 8.11
N GLU A 374 9.69 -24.36 8.34
CA GLU A 374 9.56 -24.96 9.68
C GLU A 374 10.60 -24.41 10.67
N TYR A 375 11.84 -24.19 10.21
CA TYR A 375 12.87 -23.61 11.07
C TYR A 375 12.51 -22.17 11.48
N VAL A 376 12.06 -21.35 10.54
CA VAL A 376 11.66 -19.95 10.80
C VAL A 376 10.49 -19.91 11.78
N ILE A 377 9.47 -20.74 11.54
CA ILE A 377 8.27 -20.81 12.39
C ILE A 377 8.65 -21.24 13.82
N ASN A 378 9.43 -22.32 13.96
CA ASN A 378 9.85 -22.82 15.27
C ASN A 378 10.71 -21.81 16.03
N TYR A 379 11.65 -21.16 15.36
CA TYR A 379 12.49 -20.11 15.97
C TYR A 379 11.64 -18.95 16.51
N LEU A 380 10.68 -18.45 15.71
CA LEU A 380 9.79 -17.38 16.13
C LEU A 380 8.91 -17.81 17.29
N TYR A 381 8.37 -19.02 17.23
CA TYR A 381 7.54 -19.58 18.31
C TYR A 381 8.26 -19.63 19.65
N GLU A 382 9.54 -20.03 19.65
CA GLU A 382 10.34 -20.20 20.86
C GLU A 382 10.93 -18.89 21.42
N ARG A 383 11.16 -17.89 20.58
CA ARG A 383 12.05 -16.76 20.91
C ARG A 383 11.39 -15.39 20.83
N VAL A 384 10.21 -15.28 20.22
CA VAL A 384 9.57 -13.97 19.94
C VAL A 384 8.20 -13.90 20.58
N ASN A 385 7.82 -12.69 21.02
CA ASN A 385 6.45 -12.46 21.48
C ASN A 385 5.48 -12.55 20.29
N LEU A 386 4.74 -13.64 20.20
CA LEU A 386 3.86 -13.91 19.08
C LEU A 386 2.73 -12.88 18.92
N LYS A 387 2.29 -12.23 20.01
CA LYS A 387 1.24 -11.19 19.96
C LYS A 387 1.61 -10.00 19.09
N GLU A 388 2.90 -9.73 18.98
CA GLU A 388 3.44 -8.59 18.23
C GLU A 388 3.75 -8.95 16.78
N ILE A 389 3.61 -10.25 16.39
CA ILE A 389 3.79 -10.70 15.02
C ILE A 389 2.49 -10.50 14.26
N GLY A 390 2.52 -9.56 13.31
CA GLY A 390 1.40 -9.29 12.40
C GLY A 390 1.43 -10.13 11.12
N ASP A 391 2.61 -10.56 10.64
CA ASP A 391 2.75 -11.34 9.42
C ASP A 391 4.11 -12.04 9.32
N ILE A 392 4.21 -13.11 8.52
CA ILE A 392 5.44 -13.79 8.16
C ILE A 392 5.40 -14.05 6.67
N VAL A 393 6.42 -13.62 5.95
CA VAL A 393 6.45 -13.73 4.49
C VAL A 393 7.85 -14.11 4.00
N LEU A 394 7.93 -15.02 3.05
CA LEU A 394 9.11 -15.18 2.23
C LEU A 394 9.04 -14.12 1.14
N GLY A 395 9.79 -13.03 1.34
CA GLY A 395 9.90 -11.90 0.42
C GLY A 395 11.23 -11.88 -0.31
N TYR A 396 11.57 -10.70 -0.81
CA TYR A 396 12.82 -10.50 -1.55
C TYR A 396 13.59 -9.29 -1.01
N ASP A 397 14.88 -9.47 -0.73
CA ASP A 397 15.80 -8.38 -0.42
C ASP A 397 16.22 -7.72 -1.74
N LYS A 398 15.73 -6.52 -2.02
CA LYS A 398 16.07 -5.74 -3.22
C LYS A 398 17.31 -4.92 -2.93
N THR A 399 18.42 -5.28 -3.55
CA THR A 399 19.72 -4.63 -3.39
C THR A 399 20.15 -3.96 -4.68
N TYR A 400 20.75 -2.77 -4.57
CA TYR A 400 21.23 -2.01 -5.72
C TYR A 400 22.73 -2.18 -5.93
N ASN A 401 23.11 -2.60 -7.14
CA ASN A 401 24.50 -2.64 -7.58
C ASN A 401 24.82 -1.38 -8.38
N LYS A 402 25.63 -0.49 -7.79
CA LYS A 402 25.99 0.78 -8.39
C LYS A 402 26.81 0.64 -9.68
N ASP A 403 27.73 -0.33 -9.71
CA ASP A 403 28.67 -0.51 -10.84
C ASP A 403 27.95 -1.02 -12.11
N ARG A 404 26.90 -1.82 -11.92
CA ARG A 404 26.10 -2.37 -13.01
C ARG A 404 24.81 -1.61 -13.28
N ASN A 405 24.49 -0.61 -12.45
CA ASN A 405 23.18 0.06 -12.45
C ASN A 405 22.02 -0.94 -12.51
N SER A 406 22.04 -1.92 -11.61
CA SER A 406 21.08 -3.02 -11.58
C SER A 406 20.57 -3.30 -10.18
N PHE A 407 19.39 -3.91 -10.09
CA PHE A 407 18.83 -4.47 -8.87
C PHE A 407 18.95 -5.97 -8.87
N SER A 408 19.27 -6.55 -7.70
CA SER A 408 19.18 -7.98 -7.42
C SER A 408 18.06 -8.24 -6.42
N TYR A 409 17.20 -9.21 -6.71
CA TYR A 409 16.13 -9.69 -5.83
C TYR A 409 16.56 -11.02 -5.22
N ILE A 410 16.85 -10.99 -3.94
CA ILE A 410 17.38 -12.15 -3.19
C ILE A 410 16.28 -12.65 -2.26
N PRO A 411 15.82 -13.91 -2.36
CA PRO A 411 14.81 -14.44 -1.45
C PRO A 411 15.24 -14.32 0.01
N ALA A 412 14.36 -13.83 0.87
CA ALA A 412 14.65 -13.68 2.30
C ALA A 412 13.36 -13.66 3.13
N TRP A 413 13.41 -14.22 4.35
CA TRP A 413 12.31 -14.17 5.28
C TRP A 413 12.16 -12.81 5.94
N TYR A 414 10.93 -12.34 6.01
CA TYR A 414 10.53 -11.12 6.70
C TYR A 414 9.39 -11.40 7.68
N VAL A 415 9.41 -10.70 8.80
CA VAL A 415 8.39 -10.78 9.84
C VAL A 415 7.87 -9.37 10.09
N LYS A 416 6.56 -9.20 10.07
CA LYS A 416 5.91 -7.95 10.47
C LYS A 416 5.78 -7.95 11.99
N TYR A 417 6.64 -7.19 12.64
CA TYR A 417 6.71 -7.05 14.10
C TYR A 417 6.37 -5.61 14.48
N ASN A 418 5.37 -5.41 15.35
CA ASN A 418 4.84 -4.08 15.69
C ASN A 418 4.58 -3.21 14.43
N ASP A 419 3.82 -3.75 13.49
CA ASP A 419 3.43 -3.12 12.21
C ASP A 419 4.58 -2.75 11.25
N ARG A 420 5.80 -3.20 11.53
CA ARG A 420 6.97 -2.98 10.67
C ARG A 420 7.60 -4.28 10.24
N TYR A 421 7.90 -4.41 8.96
CA TYR A 421 8.65 -5.54 8.47
C TYR A 421 10.12 -5.47 8.85
N MET A 422 10.65 -6.58 9.35
CA MET A 422 12.06 -6.78 9.67
C MET A 422 12.52 -8.11 9.09
N SER A 423 13.71 -8.16 8.49
CA SER A 423 14.25 -9.44 8.02
C SER A 423 14.47 -10.40 9.19
N PHE A 424 14.17 -11.68 8.97
CA PHE A 424 14.36 -12.72 9.98
C PHE A 424 15.82 -12.79 10.46
N LYS A 425 16.76 -12.57 9.55
CA LYS A 425 18.19 -12.44 9.89
C LYS A 425 18.45 -11.37 10.94
N LYS A 426 17.84 -10.17 10.78
CA LYS A 426 17.98 -9.08 11.73
C LYS A 426 17.33 -9.38 13.08
N ILE A 427 16.20 -10.12 13.07
CA ILE A 427 15.55 -10.59 14.31
C ILE A 427 16.48 -11.51 15.06
N LYS A 428 17.08 -12.51 14.38
CA LYS A 428 18.07 -13.43 14.98
C LYS A 428 19.24 -12.66 15.58
N GLU A 429 19.87 -11.77 14.81
CA GLU A 429 21.01 -10.96 15.26
C GLU A 429 20.70 -10.16 16.52
N LYS A 430 19.50 -9.55 16.62
CA LYS A 430 19.08 -8.82 17.81
C LYS A 430 18.88 -9.71 19.03
N ILE A 431 18.17 -10.84 18.85
CA ILE A 431 17.92 -11.80 19.94
C ILE A 431 19.24 -12.38 20.45
N ASP A 432 20.15 -12.77 19.55
CA ASP A 432 21.46 -13.35 19.91
C ASP A 432 22.33 -12.34 20.68
N LYS A 433 22.14 -11.05 20.45
CA LYS A 433 22.81 -9.96 21.22
C LYS A 433 22.05 -9.59 22.50
N GLY A 434 20.89 -10.17 22.78
CA GLY A 434 20.04 -9.79 23.92
C GLY A 434 19.38 -8.42 23.77
N GLU A 435 19.30 -7.89 22.54
CA GLU A 435 18.62 -6.64 22.22
C GLU A 435 17.10 -6.84 22.15
N ARG A 436 16.31 -5.83 22.50
CA ARG A 436 14.86 -5.84 22.26
C ARG A 436 14.56 -5.68 20.76
N LEU A 437 13.53 -6.37 20.30
CA LEU A 437 13.04 -6.29 18.92
C LEU A 437 12.34 -4.95 18.67
#